data_1c6ca3fff00669ba94bb248893bd9605
#
_entry.id   1c6ca3fff00669ba94bb248893bd9605
#
_cell.length_a   1.000
_cell.length_b   1.000
_cell.length_c   1.000
_cell.angle_alpha   90.00
_cell.angle_beta   90.00
_cell.angle_gamma   90.00
#
_symmetry.space_group_name_H-M   'P 1'
#
loop_
_entity.id
_entity.type
_entity.pdbx_description
1 polymer ?
#
loop_
_entity_poly.entity_id
_entity_poly.type
_entity_poly.pdbx_seq_one_letter_code
_entity_poly.pdbx_strand_id
1 'polypeptide(L)'
;MLNTRRAMAVGVSLAASVLLLQGSVVGAATGNGRGGTMTFHVVFEPFNYTDLGAPGPSAADVIVFHDQLDQNGKAVGDEIGSCVLVDATGLSNCTGVMQLEDRGTITFSFVNSPPPHKVLAVTGGSGQFRTARGDGTLDENGDGTATLVLRLN
;
A
#
# COMPACT_ATOMS: atom_id res chain seq x y z
N MET A 1 -42.35 73.37 -45.69
CA MET A 1 -42.44 72.48 -44.53
C MET A 1 -41.67 71.24 -44.82
N LEU A 2 -40.37 71.21 -44.51
CA LEU A 2 -39.50 70.07 -44.70
C LEU A 2 -39.02 69.58 -43.33
N ASN A 3 -39.35 68.36 -43.01
CA ASN A 3 -39.04 67.73 -41.77
C ASN A 3 -37.78 66.82 -41.97
N THR A 4 -36.65 67.29 -41.47
CA THR A 4 -35.40 66.60 -41.58
C THR A 4 -35.28 65.62 -40.41
N ARG A 5 -35.39 64.32 -40.67
CA ARG A 5 -35.15 63.28 -39.68
C ARG A 5 -33.63 62.96 -39.66
N ARG A 6 -33.01 63.24 -38.53
CA ARG A 6 -31.61 62.81 -38.25
C ARG A 6 -31.61 61.32 -37.89
N ALA A 7 -30.89 60.52 -38.64
CA ALA A 7 -30.57 59.13 -38.32
C ALA A 7 -29.41 59.10 -37.32
N MET A 8 -29.66 58.54 -36.12
CA MET A 8 -28.60 58.18 -35.19
C MET A 8 -28.08 56.77 -35.55
N ALA A 9 -26.79 56.69 -35.90
CA ALA A 9 -26.12 55.43 -36.05
C ALA A 9 -25.71 54.93 -34.66
N VAL A 10 -26.25 53.79 -34.26
CA VAL A 10 -25.83 53.09 -33.05
C VAL A 10 -24.72 52.12 -33.45
N GLY A 11 -23.51 52.44 -33.03
CA GLY A 11 -22.35 51.55 -33.18
C GLY A 11 -22.43 50.42 -32.13
N VAL A 12 -22.62 49.20 -32.64
CA VAL A 12 -22.53 48.01 -31.82
C VAL A 12 -21.05 47.58 -31.78
N SER A 13 -20.39 47.81 -30.68
CA SER A 13 -19.06 47.26 -30.40
C SER A 13 -19.19 45.81 -30.00
N LEU A 14 -18.83 44.89 -30.86
CA LEU A 14 -18.64 43.47 -30.51
C LEU A 14 -17.33 43.35 -29.70
N ALA A 15 -17.46 43.28 -28.39
CA ALA A 15 -16.37 42.82 -27.51
C ALA A 15 -16.28 41.28 -27.66
N ALA A 16 -15.28 40.81 -28.38
CA ALA A 16 -14.94 39.39 -28.41
C ALA A 16 -14.29 38.98 -27.08
N SER A 17 -15.07 38.39 -26.19
CA SER A 17 -14.55 37.77 -24.97
C SER A 17 -13.87 36.44 -25.37
N VAL A 18 -12.56 36.45 -25.42
CA VAL A 18 -11.75 35.23 -25.52
C VAL A 18 -11.82 34.53 -24.16
N LEU A 19 -12.68 33.51 -24.02
CA LEU A 19 -12.63 32.58 -22.90
C LEU A 19 -11.34 31.75 -23.05
N LEU A 20 -10.30 32.12 -22.31
CA LEU A 20 -9.19 31.23 -22.06
C LEU A 20 -9.70 30.06 -21.19
N LEU A 21 -10.03 28.95 -21.82
CA LEU A 21 -10.14 27.66 -21.13
C LEU A 21 -8.75 27.33 -20.57
N GLN A 22 -8.53 27.71 -19.32
CA GLN A 22 -7.44 27.13 -18.53
C GLN A 22 -7.83 25.68 -18.27
N GLY A 23 -7.45 24.82 -19.21
CA GLY A 23 -7.43 23.39 -18.98
C GLY A 23 -6.50 23.13 -17.82
N SER A 24 -7.09 22.83 -16.65
CA SER A 24 -6.35 22.23 -15.54
C SER A 24 -5.79 20.92 -16.08
N VAL A 25 -4.52 20.93 -16.45
CA VAL A 25 -3.76 19.70 -16.67
C VAL A 25 -3.74 19.04 -15.30
N VAL A 26 -4.68 18.11 -15.08
CA VAL A 26 -4.54 17.16 -13.99
C VAL A 26 -3.25 16.42 -14.32
N GLY A 27 -2.17 16.89 -13.73
CA GLY A 27 -0.90 16.21 -13.80
C GLY A 27 -1.14 14.79 -13.32
N ALA A 28 -1.16 13.84 -14.27
CA ALA A 28 -0.97 12.46 -13.91
C ALA A 28 0.28 12.45 -13.05
N ALA A 29 0.12 12.16 -11.76
CA ALA A 29 1.23 11.93 -10.87
C ALA A 29 2.02 10.78 -11.50
N THR A 30 3.04 11.12 -12.25
CA THR A 30 4.06 10.16 -12.63
C THR A 30 4.65 9.73 -11.30
N GLY A 31 4.15 8.60 -10.80
CA GLY A 31 4.71 7.92 -9.65
C GLY A 31 6.11 7.47 -10.04
N ASN A 32 7.06 8.41 -10.00
CA ASN A 32 8.44 8.06 -9.85
C ASN A 32 8.50 7.30 -8.53
N GLY A 33 8.75 5.99 -8.62
CA GLY A 33 9.08 5.14 -7.49
C GLY A 33 10.33 5.70 -6.80
N ARG A 34 10.13 6.79 -6.05
CA ARG A 34 11.14 7.27 -5.12
C ARG A 34 11.11 6.29 -3.99
N GLY A 35 12.19 5.56 -3.87
CA GLY A 35 12.46 4.73 -2.72
C GLY A 35 12.12 5.51 -1.46
N GLY A 36 11.34 4.92 -0.60
CA GLY A 36 10.86 5.54 0.63
C GLY A 36 10.80 4.54 1.76
N THR A 37 10.89 5.05 2.98
CA THR A 37 10.66 4.22 4.17
C THR A 37 9.20 4.35 4.58
N MET A 38 8.57 3.20 4.84
CA MET A 38 7.23 3.11 5.40
C MET A 38 7.32 2.35 6.72
N THR A 39 6.68 2.88 7.75
CA THR A 39 6.61 2.23 9.06
C THR A 39 5.17 1.97 9.41
N PHE A 40 4.89 0.74 9.87
CA PHE A 40 3.59 0.32 10.35
C PHE A 40 3.71 -0.23 11.77
N HIS A 41 2.67 -0.02 12.55
CA HIS A 41 2.39 -0.81 13.73
C HIS A 41 1.47 -1.95 13.31
N VAL A 42 1.88 -3.18 13.56
CA VAL A 42 1.14 -4.40 13.22
C VAL A 42 0.43 -4.88 14.47
N VAL A 43 -0.85 -5.14 14.40
CA VAL A 43 -1.63 -5.77 15.47
C VAL A 43 -1.94 -7.19 15.04
N PHE A 44 -1.36 -8.17 15.75
CA PHE A 44 -1.55 -9.57 15.44
C PHE A 44 -2.94 -10.04 15.83
N GLU A 45 -3.63 -10.61 14.86
CA GLU A 45 -4.88 -11.32 15.06
C GLU A 45 -4.60 -12.84 15.28
N PRO A 46 -5.55 -13.61 15.80
CA PRO A 46 -5.37 -15.04 15.97
C PRO A 46 -5.08 -15.73 14.64
N PHE A 47 -3.95 -16.40 14.53
CA PHE A 47 -3.59 -17.19 13.36
C PHE A 47 -4.25 -18.59 13.40
N ASN A 48 -4.37 -19.23 12.21
CA ASN A 48 -4.78 -20.61 12.09
C ASN A 48 -3.60 -21.51 11.79
N TYR A 49 -3.49 -22.60 12.55
CA TYR A 49 -2.45 -23.63 12.35
C TYR A 49 -3.10 -24.91 11.83
N THR A 50 -2.55 -25.46 10.76
CA THR A 50 -2.96 -26.73 10.17
C THR A 50 -1.83 -27.73 10.33
N ASP A 51 -2.06 -28.73 11.16
CA ASP A 51 -1.15 -29.87 11.42
C ASP A 51 -1.33 -30.89 10.29
N LEU A 52 -0.28 -31.07 9.46
CA LEU A 52 -0.27 -31.94 8.27
C LEU A 52 0.79 -33.04 8.45
N GLY A 53 0.50 -34.08 9.16
CA GLY A 53 1.45 -35.18 9.28
C GLY A 53 1.53 -35.78 10.66
N ALA A 54 2.74 -35.83 11.25
CA ALA A 54 2.90 -36.29 12.62
C ALA A 54 2.31 -35.25 13.61
N PRO A 55 1.62 -35.66 14.66
CA PRO A 55 1.06 -34.72 15.61
C PRO A 55 2.07 -33.73 16.19
N GLY A 56 1.70 -32.44 16.19
CA GLY A 56 2.54 -31.33 16.63
C GLY A 56 3.41 -30.74 15.51
N PRO A 57 4.17 -29.66 15.79
CA PRO A 57 4.93 -28.95 14.75
C PRO A 57 5.85 -29.87 13.96
N SER A 58 5.64 -29.90 12.65
CA SER A 58 6.40 -30.75 11.71
C SER A 58 6.56 -30.08 10.35
N ALA A 59 7.42 -30.67 9.51
CA ALA A 59 7.61 -30.17 8.14
C ALA A 59 6.30 -30.26 7.34
N ALA A 60 6.02 -29.24 6.56
CA ALA A 60 4.85 -29.03 5.73
C ALA A 60 3.59 -28.53 6.46
N ASP A 61 3.61 -28.37 7.78
CA ASP A 61 2.52 -27.70 8.49
C ASP A 61 2.36 -26.26 8.03
N VAL A 62 1.13 -25.76 8.09
CA VAL A 62 0.79 -24.45 7.56
C VAL A 62 0.22 -23.53 8.65
N ILE A 63 0.75 -22.34 8.72
CA ILE A 63 0.18 -21.21 9.46
C ILE A 63 -0.42 -20.25 8.44
N VAL A 64 -1.63 -19.76 8.67
CA VAL A 64 -2.20 -18.62 7.95
C VAL A 64 -2.51 -17.52 8.94
N PHE A 65 -2.22 -16.28 8.54
CA PHE A 65 -2.40 -15.10 9.39
C PHE A 65 -3.12 -13.97 8.64
N HIS A 66 -3.79 -13.14 9.42
CA HIS A 66 -4.43 -11.91 8.99
C HIS A 66 -4.26 -10.88 10.11
N ASP A 67 -3.46 -9.87 9.88
CA ASP A 67 -3.07 -8.88 10.87
C ASP A 67 -3.49 -7.48 10.42
N GLN A 68 -3.78 -6.58 11.37
CA GLN A 68 -4.13 -5.20 11.06
C GLN A 68 -2.87 -4.35 10.94
N LEU A 69 -2.86 -3.43 9.99
CA LEU A 69 -1.79 -2.45 9.79
C LEU A 69 -2.24 -1.06 10.20
N ASP A 70 -1.52 -0.45 11.13
CA ASP A 70 -1.75 0.92 11.59
C ASP A 70 -0.60 1.85 11.21
N GLN A 71 -0.93 3.10 10.88
CA GLN A 71 0.03 4.21 10.79
C GLN A 71 -0.51 5.41 11.57
N ASN A 72 0.30 5.98 12.46
CA ASN A 72 -0.07 7.14 13.27
C ASN A 72 -1.38 6.94 14.07
N GLY A 73 -1.63 5.72 14.55
CA GLY A 73 -2.81 5.37 15.33
C GLY A 73 -4.11 5.25 14.51
N LYS A 74 -3.99 5.07 13.21
CA LYS A 74 -5.13 4.80 12.31
C LYS A 74 -4.89 3.52 11.55
N ALA A 75 -5.90 2.67 11.46
CA ALA A 75 -5.91 1.53 10.55
C ALA A 75 -5.74 2.04 9.11
N VAL A 76 -4.83 1.45 8.36
CA VAL A 76 -4.52 1.82 6.98
C VAL A 76 -4.56 0.63 6.03
N GLY A 77 -4.85 -0.57 6.53
CA GLY A 77 -4.95 -1.79 5.76
C GLY A 77 -4.71 -3.02 6.59
N ASP A 78 -4.50 -4.11 5.88
CA ASP A 78 -4.32 -5.45 6.45
C ASP A 78 -3.08 -6.13 5.89
N GLU A 79 -2.53 -7.06 6.66
CA GLU A 79 -1.49 -8.00 6.25
C GLU A 79 -2.05 -9.41 6.29
N ILE A 80 -2.02 -10.11 5.17
CA ILE A 80 -2.48 -11.50 5.05
C ILE A 80 -1.38 -12.37 4.48
N GLY A 81 -1.25 -13.59 4.97
CA GLY A 81 -0.22 -14.48 4.46
C GLY A 81 -0.25 -15.89 5.02
N SER A 82 0.78 -16.62 4.65
CA SER A 82 0.98 -17.98 5.14
C SER A 82 2.46 -18.31 5.32
N CYS A 83 2.71 -19.23 6.25
CA CYS A 83 4.01 -19.84 6.49
C CYS A 83 3.91 -21.35 6.34
N VAL A 84 4.87 -21.96 5.70
CA VAL A 84 5.05 -23.42 5.67
C VAL A 84 6.22 -23.77 6.56
N LEU A 85 6.00 -24.63 7.56
CA LEU A 85 7.04 -25.10 8.46
C LEU A 85 8.05 -25.97 7.71
N VAL A 86 9.31 -25.76 8.00
CA VAL A 86 10.43 -26.55 7.45
C VAL A 86 10.76 -27.72 8.38
N ASP A 87 10.58 -27.52 9.68
CA ASP A 87 10.86 -28.50 10.73
C ASP A 87 10.08 -28.24 12.00
N ALA A 88 10.29 -29.10 13.01
CA ALA A 88 9.63 -29.03 14.31
C ALA A 88 10.09 -27.86 15.20
N THR A 89 11.11 -27.08 14.81
CA THR A 89 11.58 -25.92 15.59
C THR A 89 10.74 -24.67 15.34
N GLY A 90 9.83 -24.71 14.36
CA GLY A 90 9.05 -23.56 13.92
C GLY A 90 9.70 -22.71 12.84
N LEU A 91 10.90 -23.14 12.34
CA LEU A 91 11.50 -22.53 11.16
C LEU A 91 10.53 -22.66 10.00
N SER A 92 10.17 -21.53 9.38
CA SER A 92 9.18 -21.53 8.31
C SER A 92 9.49 -20.54 7.20
N ASN A 93 9.06 -20.89 5.99
CA ASN A 93 9.09 -20.01 4.83
C ASN A 93 7.73 -19.33 4.71
N CYS A 94 7.72 -17.99 4.74
CA CYS A 94 6.52 -17.18 4.76
C CYS A 94 6.41 -16.29 3.54
N THR A 95 5.18 -16.10 3.08
CA THR A 95 4.83 -15.11 2.08
C THR A 95 3.57 -14.36 2.51
N GLY A 96 3.49 -13.08 2.16
CA GLY A 96 2.34 -12.28 2.51
C GLY A 96 2.07 -11.14 1.54
N VAL A 97 0.90 -10.55 1.74
CA VAL A 97 0.41 -9.40 1.00
C VAL A 97 -0.09 -8.37 2.01
N MET A 98 0.41 -7.16 1.96
CA MET A 98 -0.18 -5.99 2.61
C MET A 98 -1.17 -5.38 1.65
N GLN A 99 -2.44 -5.26 2.04
CA GLN A 99 -3.46 -4.53 1.31
C GLN A 99 -3.63 -3.16 1.97
N LEU A 100 -3.19 -2.10 1.30
CA LEU A 100 -3.26 -0.73 1.81
C LEU A 100 -4.44 0.00 1.17
N GLU A 101 -5.28 0.60 2.00
CA GLU A 101 -6.49 1.32 1.56
C GLU A 101 -6.16 2.36 0.48
N ASP A 102 -6.90 2.33 -0.64
CA ASP A 102 -6.80 3.26 -1.78
C ASP A 102 -5.40 3.39 -2.41
N ARG A 103 -4.43 2.54 -2.02
CA ARG A 103 -3.04 2.61 -2.49
C ARG A 103 -2.61 1.40 -3.31
N GLY A 104 -3.20 0.23 -3.05
CA GLY A 104 -2.84 -1.03 -3.67
C GLY A 104 -2.18 -2.00 -2.70
N THR A 105 -1.41 -2.95 -3.22
CA THR A 105 -0.82 -4.03 -2.42
C THR A 105 0.71 -4.01 -2.49
N ILE A 106 1.35 -4.51 -1.43
CA ILE A 106 2.78 -4.83 -1.39
C ILE A 106 2.90 -6.32 -1.09
N THR A 107 3.66 -7.08 -1.89
CA THR A 107 3.95 -8.49 -1.65
C THR A 107 5.34 -8.65 -1.07
N PHE A 108 5.50 -9.61 -0.17
CA PHE A 108 6.76 -9.86 0.52
C PHE A 108 6.95 -11.34 0.85
N SER A 109 8.20 -11.69 1.19
CA SER A 109 8.57 -13.01 1.69
C SER A 109 9.60 -12.88 2.82
N PHE A 110 9.62 -13.84 3.74
CA PHE A 110 10.60 -13.90 4.83
C PHE A 110 10.77 -15.31 5.36
N VAL A 111 11.88 -15.52 6.06
CA VAL A 111 12.09 -16.70 6.89
C VAL A 111 11.65 -16.35 8.31
N ASN A 112 10.64 -17.08 8.80
CA ASN A 112 10.22 -16.96 10.20
C ASN A 112 11.04 -17.91 11.05
N SER A 113 11.85 -17.37 11.94
CA SER A 113 12.68 -18.11 12.91
C SER A 113 12.73 -17.32 14.23
N PRO A 114 12.91 -17.96 15.40
CA PRO A 114 13.35 -17.25 16.57
C PRO A 114 14.74 -16.61 16.31
N PRO A 115 15.02 -15.42 16.77
CA PRO A 115 14.32 -14.48 17.64
C PRO A 115 13.20 -13.67 16.95
N PRO A 116 12.53 -12.75 17.67
CA PRO A 116 11.40 -11.96 17.16
C PRO A 116 11.71 -11.04 15.98
N HIS A 117 12.97 -10.86 15.61
CA HIS A 117 13.37 -10.02 14.49
C HIS A 117 13.33 -10.80 13.17
N LYS A 118 12.59 -10.30 12.19
CA LYS A 118 12.48 -10.88 10.84
C LYS A 118 12.99 -9.88 9.79
N VAL A 119 13.69 -10.38 8.78
CA VAL A 119 14.07 -9.60 7.60
C VAL A 119 13.18 -10.02 6.44
N LEU A 120 12.56 -9.04 5.79
CA LEU A 120 11.63 -9.26 4.70
C LEU A 120 12.24 -8.82 3.37
N ALA A 121 11.95 -9.56 2.31
CA ALA A 121 12.18 -9.13 0.94
C ALA A 121 10.86 -8.63 0.33
N VAL A 122 10.82 -7.41 -0.19
CA VAL A 122 9.67 -6.90 -0.96
C VAL A 122 9.75 -7.45 -2.36
N THR A 123 8.80 -8.30 -2.73
CA THR A 123 8.80 -9.06 -3.99
C THR A 123 7.98 -8.42 -5.10
N GLY A 124 7.12 -7.46 -4.77
CA GLY A 124 6.28 -6.77 -5.75
C GLY A 124 5.15 -5.98 -5.12
N GLY A 125 4.14 -5.70 -5.95
CA GLY A 125 2.93 -5.03 -5.51
C GLY A 125 2.02 -4.63 -6.65
N SER A 126 0.96 -3.90 -6.34
CA SER A 126 -0.01 -3.36 -7.28
C SER A 126 -0.33 -1.88 -6.98
N GLY A 127 -1.13 -1.25 -7.83
CA GLY A 127 -1.53 0.15 -7.64
C GLY A 127 -0.32 1.08 -7.58
N GLN A 128 -0.20 1.85 -6.50
CA GLN A 128 0.94 2.73 -6.27
C GLN A 128 2.26 1.97 -6.11
N PHE A 129 2.21 0.68 -5.75
CA PHE A 129 3.34 -0.20 -5.44
C PHE A 129 3.67 -1.19 -6.57
N ARG A 130 3.13 -1.02 -7.79
CA ARG A 130 3.32 -1.96 -8.91
C ARG A 130 4.77 -2.26 -9.29
N THR A 131 5.69 -1.36 -8.94
CA THR A 131 7.13 -1.51 -9.18
C THR A 131 7.93 -1.66 -7.87
N ALA A 132 7.25 -1.85 -6.74
CA ALA A 132 7.90 -1.93 -5.44
C ALA A 132 8.91 -3.09 -5.40
N ARG A 133 10.10 -2.77 -4.90
CA ARG A 133 11.18 -3.68 -4.55
C ARG A 133 11.86 -3.11 -3.33
N GLY A 134 12.60 -3.93 -2.63
CA GLY A 134 13.35 -3.48 -1.47
C GLY A 134 13.41 -4.55 -0.39
N ASP A 135 13.60 -4.10 0.82
CA ASP A 135 13.63 -4.92 2.02
C ASP A 135 12.79 -4.33 3.14
N GLY A 136 12.68 -5.06 4.22
CA GLY A 136 12.04 -4.59 5.44
C GLY A 136 12.50 -5.38 6.65
N THR A 137 12.07 -4.89 7.80
CA THR A 137 12.24 -5.59 9.10
C THR A 137 10.93 -5.59 9.84
N LEU A 138 10.62 -6.71 10.48
CA LEU A 138 9.51 -6.83 11.42
C LEU A 138 10.10 -7.21 12.78
N ASP A 139 9.84 -6.39 13.78
CA ASP A 139 10.27 -6.57 15.16
C ASP A 139 9.05 -6.79 16.05
N GLU A 140 8.88 -8.02 16.55
CA GLU A 140 7.78 -8.39 17.45
C GLU A 140 8.00 -7.77 18.83
N ASN A 141 6.98 -7.09 19.36
CA ASN A 141 7.08 -6.36 20.65
C ASN A 141 6.80 -7.27 21.87
N GLY A 142 6.31 -8.51 21.66
CA GLY A 142 6.01 -9.47 22.70
C GLY A 142 4.67 -9.25 23.42
N ASP A 143 3.86 -8.32 22.95
CA ASP A 143 2.53 -7.96 23.50
C ASP A 143 1.38 -8.22 22.50
N GLY A 144 1.64 -8.98 21.45
CA GLY A 144 0.69 -9.22 20.35
C GLY A 144 0.77 -8.16 19.26
N THR A 145 1.82 -7.36 19.25
CA THR A 145 2.08 -6.35 18.22
C THR A 145 3.49 -6.45 17.65
N ALA A 146 3.72 -5.78 16.53
CA ALA A 146 5.06 -5.63 15.95
C ALA A 146 5.27 -4.25 15.32
N THR A 147 6.52 -3.91 15.10
CA THR A 147 6.93 -2.77 14.27
C THR A 147 7.45 -3.28 12.94
N LEU A 148 6.78 -2.91 11.87
CA LEU A 148 7.18 -3.25 10.50
C LEU A 148 7.75 -2.01 9.82
N VAL A 149 8.97 -2.12 9.29
CA VAL A 149 9.63 -1.06 8.51
C VAL A 149 9.96 -1.60 7.13
N LEU A 150 9.45 -0.97 6.09
CA LEU A 150 9.77 -1.25 4.69
C LEU A 150 10.67 -0.16 4.11
N ARG A 151 11.69 -0.55 3.37
CA ARG A 151 12.57 0.34 2.58
C ARG A 151 12.38 -0.03 1.11
N LEU A 152 11.65 0.82 0.40
CA LEU A 152 11.33 0.62 -1.02
C LEU A 152 12.31 1.37 -1.91
N ASN A 153 12.68 0.75 -3.04
CA ASN A 153 13.55 1.33 -4.08
C ASN A 153 12.73 1.96 -5.21
#